data_b202a535ce23079bd7941b04ac6a55d4
#
_entry.id   b202a535ce23079bd7941b04ac6a55d4
#
_cell.length_a   1.000
_cell.length_b   1.000
_cell.length_c   1.000
_cell.angle_alpha   90.00
_cell.angle_beta   90.00
_cell.angle_gamma   90.00
#
_symmetry.space_group_name_H-M   'P 1'
#
loop_
_entity.id
_entity.type
_entity.pdbx_description
1 polymer ?
#
loop_
_entity_poly.entity_id
_entity_poly.type
_entity_poly.pdbx_seq_one_letter_code
_entity_poly.pdbx_strand_id
1 'polypeptide(L)'
;MKKVNVQNVLPRYVLPEKYLMDIEKSPNTDRQYLGQPDMIQTKTGRLILVYPIGHGKGPLVMRISDDKGETWTEKSDIPESWARSQETPTIYALNMGNGKERLILITACPGWGDGTTGWNTSYSDNDGETWTEYTHWYSTFSDGRENKTIVGMASLVQLKDKDGNLLQKWQGNYADFEFVNYKTYLTFDEEGNEQWSEPVPYLTEHRAIEEERQMCEIGMFRSPDGKRIVGLARSQSHQHLSTMIYSDDEGETWSKPVELCGALAGERHKAMYDPTTGKLYVTFREMRYDLDGDGVIGGPDDWTCGDCGLWAGTYEQLMNGEDGEYSLTLSKDWTQSRYSGDTGYAGFVALADGTFVMASYGHWDEAFSKAWGFGNVTTDLCYIRQAKFKPSELEKEF
;
A
#
# COMPACT_ATOMS: atom_id res chain seq x y z
N MET A 1 -6.29 -27.33 -9.97
CA MET A 1 -5.26 -26.34 -9.65
C MET A 1 -4.57 -25.91 -10.93
N LYS A 2 -4.46 -24.62 -11.16
CA LYS A 2 -3.76 -24.04 -12.31
C LYS A 2 -2.27 -24.02 -11.96
N LYS A 3 -1.42 -24.67 -12.77
CA LYS A 3 0.03 -24.51 -12.65
C LYS A 3 0.39 -23.06 -12.99
N VAL A 4 0.96 -22.33 -12.04
CA VAL A 4 1.57 -21.03 -12.30
C VAL A 4 3.07 -21.20 -12.02
N ASN A 5 3.81 -21.41 -13.08
CA ASN A 5 5.26 -21.48 -13.00
C ASN A 5 5.78 -20.03 -13.08
N VAL A 6 6.15 -19.47 -11.95
CA VAL A 6 6.71 -18.11 -11.88
C VAL A 6 8.22 -18.20 -11.94
N GLN A 7 8.74 -18.64 -13.08
CA GLN A 7 10.15 -18.37 -13.37
C GLN A 7 10.29 -16.89 -13.71
N ASN A 8 10.84 -16.14 -12.78
CA ASN A 8 11.17 -14.74 -13.02
C ASN A 8 12.34 -14.70 -14.01
N VAL A 9 12.04 -14.42 -15.26
CA VAL A 9 13.04 -14.27 -16.35
C VAL A 9 13.72 -12.91 -16.31
N LEU A 10 13.26 -11.97 -15.47
CA LEU A 10 13.87 -10.64 -15.33
C LEU A 10 15.21 -10.70 -14.61
N PRO A 11 16.14 -9.81 -14.97
CA PRO A 11 17.26 -9.49 -14.11
C PRO A 11 16.76 -9.05 -12.73
N ARG A 12 17.25 -9.72 -11.69
CA ARG A 12 16.88 -9.42 -10.30
C ARG A 12 18.11 -8.98 -9.53
N TYR A 13 18.00 -7.84 -8.87
CA TYR A 13 19.06 -7.25 -8.08
C TYR A 13 18.63 -7.14 -6.62
N VAL A 14 19.58 -7.08 -5.71
CA VAL A 14 19.36 -6.80 -4.30
C VAL A 14 19.92 -5.42 -4.00
N LEU A 15 19.12 -4.56 -3.40
CA LEU A 15 19.56 -3.21 -3.06
C LEU A 15 20.70 -3.26 -2.04
N PRO A 16 21.85 -2.61 -2.31
CA PRO A 16 22.97 -2.59 -1.38
C PRO A 16 22.64 -1.91 -0.04
N GLU A 17 23.19 -2.40 1.06
CA GLU A 17 22.98 -1.88 2.42
C GLU A 17 23.26 -0.37 2.57
N LYS A 18 24.15 0.20 1.75
CA LYS A 18 24.43 1.66 1.74
C LYS A 18 23.22 2.54 1.44
N TYR A 19 22.15 1.95 0.87
CA TYR A 19 20.89 2.63 0.58
C TYR A 19 19.80 2.37 1.61
N LEU A 20 20.09 1.58 2.64
CA LEU A 20 19.14 1.16 3.67
C LEU A 20 19.41 1.86 5.00
N MET A 21 18.35 2.17 5.73
CA MET A 21 18.41 2.76 7.06
C MET A 21 17.26 2.25 7.93
N ASP A 22 17.54 1.78 9.13
CA ASP A 22 16.49 1.45 10.09
C ASP A 22 15.91 2.74 10.69
N ILE A 23 14.65 3.05 10.39
CA ILE A 23 13.95 4.23 10.93
C ILE A 23 13.61 4.00 12.40
N GLU A 24 13.05 2.82 12.70
CA GLU A 24 12.79 2.39 14.05
C GLU A 24 13.03 0.88 14.14
N LYS A 25 13.96 0.49 14.95
CA LYS A 25 14.24 -0.90 15.26
C LYS A 25 13.48 -1.27 16.52
N SER A 26 12.61 -2.27 16.43
CA SER A 26 11.84 -2.74 17.56
C SER A 26 12.76 -3.18 18.69
N PRO A 27 12.66 -2.59 19.89
CA PRO A 27 13.63 -2.79 20.96
C PRO A 27 13.26 -3.92 21.92
N ASN A 28 12.42 -4.87 21.52
CA ASN A 28 11.93 -5.92 22.42
C ASN A 28 11.16 -5.36 23.62
N THR A 29 10.24 -4.47 23.34
CA THR A 29 9.33 -3.84 24.31
C THR A 29 7.89 -4.08 23.89
N ASP A 30 6.93 -3.30 24.39
CA ASP A 30 5.57 -3.23 23.91
C ASP A 30 5.43 -2.82 22.43
N ARG A 31 6.52 -2.29 21.82
CA ARG A 31 6.65 -2.00 20.39
C ARG A 31 7.33 -3.12 19.61
N GLN A 32 7.08 -4.36 19.93
CA GLN A 32 7.76 -5.50 19.27
C GLN A 32 7.38 -5.66 17.80
N TYR A 33 6.14 -5.37 17.46
CA TYR A 33 5.65 -5.44 16.09
C TYR A 33 5.33 -4.04 15.59
N LEU A 34 6.15 -3.51 14.68
CA LEU A 34 5.87 -2.27 13.96
C LEU A 34 5.39 -2.66 12.56
N GLY A 35 4.14 -2.37 12.25
CA GLY A 35 3.45 -2.92 11.07
C GLY A 35 3.33 -1.93 9.91
N GLN A 36 2.59 -2.28 8.99
CA GLN A 36 2.20 -1.72 7.69
C GLN A 36 2.35 -0.20 7.55
N PRO A 37 3.52 0.31 7.11
CA PRO A 37 3.73 1.74 6.98
C PRO A 37 3.07 2.30 5.72
N ASP A 38 2.66 3.56 5.79
CA ASP A 38 2.35 4.38 4.64
C ASP A 38 3.00 5.75 4.74
N MET A 39 3.30 6.37 3.58
CA MET A 39 4.10 7.59 3.53
C MET A 39 3.63 8.53 2.43
N ILE A 40 3.70 9.84 2.71
CA ILE A 40 3.48 10.91 1.75
C ILE A 40 4.63 11.91 1.77
N GLN A 41 4.75 12.66 0.67
CA GLN A 41 5.43 13.95 0.66
C GLN A 41 4.39 15.06 0.64
N THR A 42 4.52 16.02 1.54
CA THR A 42 3.67 17.20 1.56
C THR A 42 4.13 18.23 0.53
N LYS A 43 3.31 19.22 0.28
CA LYS A 43 3.61 20.34 -0.63
C LYS A 43 4.87 21.11 -0.24
N THR A 44 5.20 21.17 1.06
CA THR A 44 6.42 21.85 1.54
C THR A 44 7.68 21.02 1.33
N GLY A 45 7.52 19.73 0.96
CA GLY A 45 8.61 18.77 0.79
C GLY A 45 8.86 17.89 2.02
N ARG A 46 8.14 18.10 3.11
CA ARG A 46 8.17 17.26 4.30
C ARG A 46 7.72 15.85 3.95
N LEU A 47 8.40 14.83 4.48
CA LEU A 47 7.93 13.45 4.44
C LEU A 47 7.22 13.11 5.75
N ILE A 48 6.07 12.48 5.64
CA ILE A 48 5.30 11.97 6.78
C ILE A 48 5.12 10.47 6.59
N LEU A 49 5.55 9.72 7.59
CA LEU A 49 5.45 8.27 7.67
C LEU A 49 4.56 7.89 8.86
N VAL A 50 3.60 7.01 8.61
CA VAL A 50 2.70 6.48 9.65
C VAL A 50 2.72 4.96 9.65
N TYR A 51 2.65 4.33 10.82
CA TYR A 51 2.57 2.87 10.97
C TYR A 51 1.94 2.50 12.32
N PRO A 52 1.29 1.33 12.44
CA PRO A 52 0.73 0.86 13.70
C PRO A 52 1.77 0.16 14.58
N ILE A 53 1.53 0.18 15.88
CA ILE A 53 2.19 -0.70 16.85
C ILE A 53 1.35 -1.97 16.97
N GLY A 54 1.66 -2.97 16.16
CA GLY A 54 0.90 -4.21 16.03
C GLY A 54 0.48 -4.47 14.59
N HIS A 55 0.02 -5.68 14.32
CA HIS A 55 -0.48 -6.06 13.00
C HIS A 55 -1.81 -5.37 12.71
N GLY A 56 -1.78 -4.33 11.87
CA GLY A 56 -2.95 -3.57 11.45
C GLY A 56 -3.74 -2.86 12.56
N LYS A 57 -3.37 -3.00 13.81
CA LYS A 57 -4.14 -2.49 14.94
C LYS A 57 -3.25 -1.98 16.06
N GLY A 58 -3.83 -1.13 16.90
CA GLY A 58 -3.15 -0.51 18.02
C GLY A 58 -2.76 0.93 17.74
N PRO A 59 -2.04 1.57 18.66
CA PRO A 59 -1.63 2.95 18.50
C PRO A 59 -0.83 3.17 17.24
N LEU A 60 -1.07 4.29 16.58
CA LEU A 60 -0.26 4.72 15.45
C LEU A 60 0.98 5.48 15.93
N VAL A 61 2.05 5.35 15.18
CA VAL A 61 3.25 6.18 15.26
C VAL A 61 3.29 7.06 14.03
N MET A 62 3.64 8.32 14.21
CA MET A 62 3.95 9.24 13.12
C MET A 62 5.41 9.66 13.22
N ARG A 63 6.12 9.62 12.08
CA ARG A 63 7.46 10.17 11.96
C ARG A 63 7.51 11.20 10.85
N ILE A 64 8.32 12.23 11.07
CA ILE A 64 8.49 13.36 10.16
C ILE A 64 9.95 13.44 9.75
N SER A 65 10.19 13.74 8.49
CA SER A 65 11.49 14.10 7.94
C SER A 65 11.37 15.41 7.15
N ASP A 66 12.16 16.40 7.52
CA ASP A 66 12.27 17.68 6.81
C ASP A 66 13.52 17.76 5.91
N ASP A 67 14.26 16.66 5.82
CA ASP A 67 15.53 16.56 5.09
C ASP A 67 15.52 15.43 4.03
N LYS A 68 14.35 15.17 3.44
CA LYS A 68 14.17 14.17 2.38
C LYS A 68 14.53 12.75 2.82
N GLY A 69 14.23 12.39 4.07
CA GLY A 69 14.46 11.06 4.62
C GLY A 69 15.90 10.79 5.07
N GLU A 70 16.75 11.82 5.30
CA GLU A 70 18.06 11.63 5.94
C GLU A 70 17.90 11.35 7.43
N THR A 71 16.97 12.05 8.09
CA THR A 71 16.64 11.83 9.50
C THR A 71 15.12 11.80 9.71
N TRP A 72 14.70 11.09 10.76
CA TRP A 72 13.31 10.95 11.13
C TRP A 72 13.09 11.25 12.61
N THR A 73 12.10 12.08 12.89
CA THR A 73 11.70 12.45 14.25
C THR A 73 10.30 11.93 14.55
N GLU A 74 10.11 11.26 15.67
CA GLU A 74 8.79 10.84 16.12
C GLU A 74 7.99 12.06 16.61
N LYS A 75 6.74 12.16 16.12
CA LYS A 75 5.79 13.16 16.58
C LYS A 75 5.00 12.61 17.77
N SER A 76 5.16 13.22 18.94
CA SER A 76 4.54 12.76 20.18
C SER A 76 3.16 13.33 20.44
N ASP A 77 2.83 14.49 19.87
CA ASP A 77 1.54 15.18 20.01
C ASP A 77 0.56 14.79 18.89
N ILE A 78 0.19 13.49 18.89
CA ILE A 78 -0.81 12.92 17.98
C ILE A 78 -2.17 12.79 18.68
N PRO A 79 -3.30 12.71 17.95
CA PRO A 79 -4.64 12.57 18.54
C PRO A 79 -4.78 11.31 19.42
N GLU A 80 -5.49 11.43 20.52
CA GLU A 80 -5.73 10.29 21.42
C GLU A 80 -6.51 9.15 20.75
N SER A 81 -7.41 9.47 19.82
CA SER A 81 -8.20 8.50 19.07
C SER A 81 -7.35 7.54 18.23
N TRP A 82 -6.13 7.94 17.83
CA TRP A 82 -5.23 7.08 17.05
C TRP A 82 -4.76 5.83 17.81
N ALA A 83 -4.87 5.84 19.13
CA ALA A 83 -4.62 4.66 19.97
C ALA A 83 -5.58 3.50 19.70
N ARG A 84 -6.75 3.76 19.06
CA ARG A 84 -7.81 2.78 18.81
C ARG A 84 -7.89 2.32 17.35
N SER A 85 -6.83 2.51 16.56
CA SER A 85 -6.78 2.03 15.18
C SER A 85 -6.92 0.51 15.12
N GLN A 86 -7.67 0.01 14.13
CA GLN A 86 -8.00 -1.41 14.00
C GLN A 86 -7.41 -2.07 12.77
N GLU A 87 -6.94 -1.28 11.80
CA GLU A 87 -6.38 -1.80 10.55
C GLU A 87 -5.35 -0.81 9.99
N THR A 88 -4.60 -1.28 9.00
CA THR A 88 -3.53 -0.57 8.29
C THR A 88 -3.89 0.90 8.01
N PRO A 89 -3.09 1.86 8.50
CA PRO A 89 -3.27 3.26 8.15
C PRO A 89 -2.91 3.51 6.69
N THR A 90 -3.65 4.41 6.05
CA THR A 90 -3.31 4.98 4.75
C THR A 90 -3.30 6.49 4.86
N ILE A 91 -2.35 7.15 4.20
CA ILE A 91 -2.20 8.60 4.29
C ILE A 91 -2.12 9.23 2.89
N TYR A 92 -2.78 10.36 2.71
CA TYR A 92 -2.84 11.05 1.42
C TYR A 92 -2.68 12.56 1.59
N ALA A 93 -2.06 13.20 0.59
CA ALA A 93 -2.02 14.65 0.45
C ALA A 93 -3.05 15.05 -0.62
N LEU A 94 -4.09 15.78 -0.21
CA LEU A 94 -5.19 16.20 -1.06
C LEU A 94 -4.96 17.60 -1.60
N ASN A 95 -5.03 17.76 -2.92
CA ASN A 95 -5.00 19.08 -3.54
C ASN A 95 -6.36 19.76 -3.41
N MET A 96 -6.50 20.65 -2.43
CA MET A 96 -7.74 21.38 -2.14
C MET A 96 -7.97 22.58 -3.07
N GLY A 97 -7.17 22.74 -4.12
CA GLY A 97 -7.22 23.91 -5.02
C GLY A 97 -6.63 25.18 -4.38
N ASN A 98 -6.48 26.22 -5.21
CA ASN A 98 -5.93 27.51 -4.77
C ASN A 98 -4.63 27.42 -3.97
N GLY A 99 -3.83 26.39 -4.26
CA GLY A 99 -2.58 26.14 -3.57
C GLY A 99 -2.72 25.64 -2.13
N LYS A 100 -3.89 25.24 -1.68
CA LYS A 100 -4.13 24.59 -0.39
C LYS A 100 -3.92 23.08 -0.49
N GLU A 101 -3.45 22.50 0.59
CA GLU A 101 -3.31 21.06 0.77
C GLU A 101 -3.96 20.65 2.09
N ARG A 102 -4.63 19.52 2.08
CA ARG A 102 -5.09 18.81 3.28
C ARG A 102 -4.44 17.44 3.29
N LEU A 103 -3.87 17.07 4.42
CA LEU A 103 -3.40 15.71 4.64
C LEU A 103 -4.54 14.93 5.30
N ILE A 104 -4.80 13.72 4.82
CA ILE A 104 -5.82 12.85 5.42
C ILE A 104 -5.22 11.49 5.74
N LEU A 105 -5.46 11.03 6.96
CA LEU A 105 -5.15 9.68 7.43
C LEU A 105 -6.45 8.92 7.54
N ILE A 106 -6.46 7.69 7.04
CA ILE A 106 -7.63 6.80 7.03
C ILE A 106 -7.24 5.47 7.66
N THR A 107 -8.08 4.95 8.55
CA THR A 107 -7.93 3.61 9.14
C THR A 107 -9.23 2.83 9.01
N ALA A 108 -9.14 1.59 8.56
CA ALA A 108 -10.29 0.71 8.46
C ALA A 108 -10.76 0.22 9.83
N CYS A 109 -12.04 -0.12 9.91
CA CYS A 109 -12.66 -0.74 11.07
C CYS A 109 -13.33 -2.05 10.62
N PRO A 110 -12.60 -3.19 10.65
CA PRO A 110 -13.14 -4.47 10.20
C PRO A 110 -14.02 -5.18 11.24
N GLY A 111 -14.23 -4.57 12.39
CA GLY A 111 -15.00 -5.16 13.50
C GLY A 111 -14.14 -5.96 14.48
N TRP A 112 -12.82 -5.87 14.39
CA TRP A 112 -11.92 -6.50 15.36
C TRP A 112 -11.93 -5.73 16.70
N GLY A 113 -11.66 -6.43 17.78
CA GLY A 113 -11.60 -5.80 19.10
C GLY A 113 -12.97 -5.38 19.65
N ASP A 114 -13.34 -4.12 19.52
CA ASP A 114 -14.57 -3.55 20.08
C ASP A 114 -15.84 -3.72 19.21
N GLY A 115 -15.69 -4.33 18.03
CA GLY A 115 -16.80 -4.54 17.09
C GLY A 115 -17.14 -3.34 16.22
N THR A 116 -16.39 -2.24 16.27
CA THR A 116 -16.60 -1.08 15.39
C THR A 116 -16.28 -1.44 13.95
N THR A 117 -17.22 -1.14 13.03
CA THR A 117 -17.09 -1.38 11.58
C THR A 117 -17.10 -0.05 10.82
N GLY A 118 -16.75 -0.03 9.53
CA GLY A 118 -16.60 1.19 8.73
C GLY A 118 -15.15 1.67 8.68
N TRP A 119 -14.94 2.97 8.69
CA TRP A 119 -13.58 3.55 8.71
C TRP A 119 -13.53 4.86 9.50
N ASN A 120 -12.35 5.24 9.90
CA ASN A 120 -12.09 6.52 10.54
C ASN A 120 -11.22 7.39 9.65
N THR A 121 -11.40 8.71 9.76
CA THR A 121 -10.53 9.72 9.14
C THR A 121 -10.00 10.70 10.19
N SER A 122 -8.79 11.18 9.98
CA SER A 122 -8.17 12.28 10.71
C SER A 122 -7.45 13.16 9.69
N TYR A 123 -7.49 14.47 9.82
CA TYR A 123 -6.85 15.35 8.85
C TYR A 123 -5.99 16.45 9.49
N SER A 124 -5.08 16.97 8.67
CA SER A 124 -4.25 18.14 8.99
C SER A 124 -4.31 19.14 7.84
N ASP A 125 -4.53 20.43 8.15
CA ASP A 125 -4.49 21.55 7.20
C ASP A 125 -3.23 22.41 7.36
N ASN A 126 -2.27 21.97 8.17
CA ASN A 126 -1.06 22.72 8.52
C ASN A 126 0.22 21.85 8.44
N ASP A 127 0.35 21.12 7.32
CA ASP A 127 1.56 20.36 6.99
C ASP A 127 1.92 19.27 8.02
N GLY A 128 0.89 18.67 8.65
CA GLY A 128 1.05 17.60 9.64
C GLY A 128 1.42 18.09 11.04
N GLU A 129 1.42 19.39 11.30
CA GLU A 129 1.73 19.94 12.63
C GLU A 129 0.67 19.59 13.66
N THR A 130 -0.61 19.67 13.28
CA THR A 130 -1.71 19.24 14.14
C THR A 130 -2.69 18.38 13.34
N TRP A 131 -3.32 17.43 14.01
CA TRP A 131 -4.29 16.49 13.45
C TRP A 131 -5.59 16.54 14.24
N THR A 132 -6.71 16.28 13.55
CA THR A 132 -8.01 16.15 14.21
C THR A 132 -8.13 14.78 14.89
N GLU A 133 -8.99 14.68 15.90
CA GLU A 133 -9.46 13.39 16.38
C GLU A 133 -10.19 12.65 15.25
N TYR A 134 -10.34 11.31 15.37
CA TYR A 134 -11.06 10.53 14.37
C TYR A 134 -12.50 10.98 14.20
N THR A 135 -12.90 11.17 12.95
CA THR A 135 -14.30 11.15 12.52
C THR A 135 -14.59 9.76 11.97
N HIS A 136 -15.70 9.17 12.42
CA HIS A 136 -16.10 7.81 12.07
C HIS A 136 -17.15 7.82 10.95
N TRP A 137 -17.05 6.88 10.00
CA TRP A 137 -17.89 6.80 8.82
C TRP A 137 -18.45 5.39 8.62
N TYR A 138 -19.73 5.31 8.26
CA TYR A 138 -20.44 4.15 7.72
C TYR A 138 -20.15 2.81 8.42
N SER A 139 -20.53 2.68 9.68
CA SER A 139 -20.54 1.37 10.38
C SER A 139 -21.47 0.37 9.69
N THR A 140 -22.56 0.86 9.10
CA THR A 140 -23.56 0.06 8.40
C THR A 140 -23.95 0.69 7.09
N PHE A 141 -24.31 -0.14 6.13
CA PHE A 141 -24.97 0.29 4.90
C PHE A 141 -26.42 0.69 5.14
N SER A 142 -27.04 1.39 4.19
CA SER A 142 -28.47 1.80 4.28
C SER A 142 -29.44 0.61 4.39
N ASP A 143 -29.03 -0.57 3.94
CA ASP A 143 -29.79 -1.83 4.04
C ASP A 143 -29.62 -2.53 5.39
N GLY A 144 -28.85 -1.97 6.33
CA GLY A 144 -28.62 -2.47 7.68
C GLY A 144 -27.49 -3.49 7.83
N ARG A 145 -26.80 -3.88 6.76
CA ARG A 145 -25.60 -4.74 6.85
C ARG A 145 -24.43 -3.98 7.46
N GLU A 146 -23.63 -4.68 8.28
CA GLU A 146 -22.36 -4.14 8.77
C GLU A 146 -21.36 -3.90 7.65
N ASN A 147 -20.67 -2.77 7.70
CA ASN A 147 -19.62 -2.43 6.75
C ASN A 147 -18.24 -2.81 7.29
N LYS A 148 -17.84 -4.04 7.10
CA LYS A 148 -16.56 -4.60 7.59
C LYS A 148 -15.42 -4.25 6.62
N THR A 149 -14.88 -3.07 6.76
CA THR A 149 -13.84 -2.54 5.87
C THR A 149 -12.47 -3.16 6.17
N ILE A 150 -11.85 -3.76 5.14
CA ILE A 150 -10.46 -4.24 5.20
C ILE A 150 -9.58 -3.26 4.44
N VAL A 151 -8.45 -2.84 5.03
CA VAL A 151 -7.50 -1.88 4.48
C VAL A 151 -8.23 -0.68 3.87
N GLY A 152 -8.70 0.21 4.75
CA GLY A 152 -9.51 1.37 4.38
C GLY A 152 -8.80 2.26 3.39
N MET A 153 -9.45 2.46 2.25
CA MET A 153 -8.96 3.28 1.15
C MET A 153 -7.54 2.90 0.73
N ALA A 154 -7.38 1.65 0.25
CA ALA A 154 -6.13 1.19 -0.37
C ALA A 154 -5.60 2.17 -1.42
N SER A 155 -6.49 2.93 -2.02
CA SER A 155 -6.20 4.10 -2.85
C SER A 155 -7.25 5.18 -2.68
N LEU A 156 -6.83 6.43 -2.84
CA LEU A 156 -7.68 7.61 -2.89
C LEU A 156 -7.27 8.45 -4.11
N VAL A 157 -8.08 8.41 -5.17
CA VAL A 157 -7.75 9.00 -6.48
C VAL A 157 -8.60 10.24 -6.72
N GLN A 158 -7.95 11.40 -6.95
CA GLN A 158 -8.65 12.61 -7.34
C GLN A 158 -9.24 12.46 -8.75
N LEU A 159 -10.54 12.71 -8.89
CA LEU A 159 -11.26 12.57 -10.15
C LEU A 159 -11.16 13.81 -11.02
N LYS A 160 -11.45 13.65 -12.29
CA LYS A 160 -11.47 14.71 -13.30
C LYS A 160 -12.87 14.90 -13.90
N ASP A 161 -13.12 16.08 -14.39
CA ASP A 161 -14.28 16.34 -15.23
C ASP A 161 -14.03 15.84 -16.67
N LYS A 162 -15.06 15.95 -17.52
CA LYS A 162 -15.01 15.58 -18.95
C LYS A 162 -13.96 16.35 -19.77
N ASP A 163 -13.52 17.49 -19.26
CA ASP A 163 -12.53 18.36 -19.91
C ASP A 163 -11.11 18.10 -19.35
N GLY A 164 -10.98 17.17 -18.40
CA GLY A 164 -9.73 16.74 -17.79
C GLY A 164 -9.28 17.59 -16.60
N ASN A 165 -10.11 18.51 -16.11
CA ASN A 165 -9.80 19.32 -14.93
C ASN A 165 -10.01 18.52 -13.66
N LEU A 166 -9.14 18.70 -12.68
CA LEU A 166 -9.27 18.07 -11.37
C LEU A 166 -10.51 18.58 -10.63
N LEU A 167 -11.33 17.67 -10.17
CA LEU A 167 -12.48 17.94 -9.30
C LEU A 167 -12.05 17.94 -7.84
N GLN A 168 -12.81 18.63 -6.98
CA GLN A 168 -12.72 18.47 -5.53
C GLN A 168 -13.53 17.24 -5.09
N LYS A 169 -13.20 16.11 -5.71
CA LYS A 169 -13.82 14.80 -5.50
C LYS A 169 -12.78 13.70 -5.66
N TRP A 170 -12.71 12.81 -4.70
CA TRP A 170 -11.80 11.66 -4.71
C TRP A 170 -12.60 10.37 -4.62
N GLN A 171 -12.17 9.36 -5.36
CA GLN A 171 -12.66 8.00 -5.20
C GLN A 171 -11.72 7.24 -4.26
N GLY A 172 -12.26 6.76 -3.15
CA GLY A 172 -11.64 5.79 -2.27
C GLY A 172 -12.18 4.38 -2.53
N ASN A 173 -11.35 3.37 -2.30
CA ASN A 173 -11.73 1.98 -2.50
C ASN A 173 -11.20 1.06 -1.40
N TYR A 174 -11.97 0.04 -1.07
CA TYR A 174 -11.66 -0.99 -0.09
C TYR A 174 -12.36 -2.31 -0.44
N ALA A 175 -12.01 -3.39 0.23
CA ALA A 175 -12.73 -4.65 0.17
C ALA A 175 -13.31 -5.03 1.54
N ASP A 176 -14.35 -5.86 1.55
CA ASP A 176 -14.85 -6.53 2.74
C ASP A 176 -14.29 -7.97 2.88
N PHE A 177 -14.73 -8.71 3.90
CA PHE A 177 -14.30 -10.10 4.13
C PHE A 177 -14.83 -11.11 3.10
N GLU A 178 -15.82 -10.73 2.30
CA GLU A 178 -16.33 -11.53 1.19
C GLU A 178 -15.64 -11.16 -0.13
N PHE A 179 -14.61 -10.31 -0.05
CA PHE A 179 -13.87 -9.77 -1.20
C PHE A 179 -14.78 -9.08 -2.21
N VAL A 180 -15.81 -8.39 -1.73
CA VAL A 180 -16.55 -7.41 -2.52
C VAL A 180 -15.78 -6.11 -2.48
N ASN A 181 -15.37 -5.60 -3.63
CA ASN A 181 -14.68 -4.33 -3.71
C ASN A 181 -15.68 -3.18 -3.85
N TYR A 182 -15.60 -2.23 -2.89
CA TYR A 182 -16.43 -1.05 -2.80
C TYR A 182 -15.67 0.19 -3.20
N LYS A 183 -16.37 1.14 -3.83
CA LYS A 183 -15.93 2.53 -4.00
C LYS A 183 -16.83 3.47 -3.19
N THR A 184 -16.22 4.54 -2.70
CA THR A 184 -16.88 5.66 -2.05
C THR A 184 -16.26 6.97 -2.53
N TYR A 185 -16.98 8.07 -2.39
CA TYR A 185 -16.48 9.37 -2.84
C TYR A 185 -16.30 10.32 -1.67
N LEU A 186 -15.10 10.89 -1.56
CA LEU A 186 -14.82 12.01 -0.67
C LEU A 186 -15.06 13.32 -1.42
N THR A 187 -15.84 14.19 -0.82
CA THR A 187 -16.05 15.60 -1.20
C THR A 187 -16.00 16.47 0.05
N PHE A 188 -16.11 17.77 -0.11
CA PHE A 188 -16.12 18.74 0.99
C PHE A 188 -17.30 19.67 0.87
N ASP A 189 -17.93 20.05 2.00
CA ASP A 189 -18.96 21.09 2.03
C ASP A 189 -18.33 22.51 1.92
N GLU A 190 -19.16 23.54 2.00
CA GLU A 190 -18.72 24.93 1.90
C GLU A 190 -17.81 25.37 3.07
N GLU A 191 -17.97 24.74 4.22
CA GLU A 191 -17.15 24.95 5.41
C GLU A 191 -15.84 24.13 5.36
N GLY A 192 -15.69 23.23 4.38
CA GLY A 192 -14.54 22.36 4.21
C GLY A 192 -14.58 21.08 5.06
N ASN A 193 -15.76 20.70 5.57
CA ASN A 193 -15.92 19.42 6.27
C ASN A 193 -16.03 18.28 5.27
N GLU A 194 -15.45 17.13 5.64
CA GLU A 194 -15.51 15.91 4.85
C GLU A 194 -16.95 15.42 4.64
N GLN A 195 -17.24 14.98 3.42
CA GLN A 195 -18.48 14.32 3.04
C GLN A 195 -18.15 13.05 2.28
N TRP A 196 -18.44 11.91 2.86
CA TRP A 196 -18.28 10.62 2.20
C TRP A 196 -19.61 10.10 1.67
N SER A 197 -19.62 9.58 0.45
CA SER A 197 -20.80 8.89 -0.08
C SER A 197 -20.95 7.51 0.54
N GLU A 198 -22.18 6.98 0.57
CA GLU A 198 -22.36 5.56 0.92
C GLU A 198 -21.59 4.69 -0.08
N PRO A 199 -20.81 3.68 0.41
CA PRO A 199 -20.03 2.82 -0.46
C PRO A 199 -20.92 1.95 -1.35
N VAL A 200 -20.49 1.76 -2.60
CA VAL A 200 -21.16 0.90 -3.57
C VAL A 200 -20.18 -0.08 -4.20
N PRO A 201 -20.58 -1.35 -4.45
CA PRO A 201 -19.76 -2.30 -5.19
C PRO A 201 -19.45 -1.76 -6.59
N TYR A 202 -18.22 -1.95 -7.11
CA TYR A 202 -17.86 -1.41 -8.43
C TYR A 202 -17.34 -2.44 -9.44
N LEU A 203 -17.11 -3.70 -9.03
CA LEU A 203 -16.72 -4.80 -9.92
C LEU A 203 -17.85 -5.80 -10.14
N THR A 204 -19.11 -5.37 -10.02
CA THR A 204 -20.29 -6.25 -10.04
C THR A 204 -20.40 -7.11 -11.30
N GLU A 205 -20.03 -6.58 -12.47
CA GLU A 205 -20.02 -7.33 -13.73
C GLU A 205 -18.95 -8.44 -13.78
N HIS A 206 -17.97 -8.35 -12.86
CA HIS A 206 -16.83 -9.26 -12.77
C HIS A 206 -16.79 -10.02 -11.44
N ARG A 207 -17.91 -10.04 -10.71
CA ARG A 207 -17.99 -10.63 -9.35
C ARG A 207 -17.42 -12.04 -9.27
N ALA A 208 -17.66 -12.89 -10.25
CA ALA A 208 -17.14 -14.26 -10.25
C ALA A 208 -15.59 -14.32 -10.27
N ILE A 209 -14.94 -13.39 -10.97
CA ILE A 209 -13.47 -13.29 -11.01
C ILE A 209 -12.96 -12.69 -9.70
N GLU A 210 -13.62 -11.66 -9.22
CA GLU A 210 -13.30 -10.99 -7.96
C GLU A 210 -13.32 -12.00 -6.80
N GLU A 211 -14.36 -12.83 -6.70
CA GLU A 211 -14.53 -13.87 -5.69
C GLU A 211 -13.52 -15.02 -5.85
N GLU A 212 -13.35 -15.56 -7.07
CA GLU A 212 -12.40 -16.64 -7.36
C GLU A 212 -10.98 -16.28 -6.94
N ARG A 213 -10.56 -15.04 -7.21
CA ARG A 213 -9.22 -14.53 -6.89
C ARG A 213 -9.13 -13.97 -5.48
N GLN A 214 -10.26 -13.69 -4.85
CA GLN A 214 -10.33 -12.93 -3.61
C GLN A 214 -9.58 -11.58 -3.74
N MET A 215 -10.00 -10.79 -4.74
CA MET A 215 -9.35 -9.52 -5.07
C MET A 215 -9.54 -8.51 -3.95
N CYS A 216 -8.44 -7.90 -3.49
CA CYS A 216 -8.46 -6.86 -2.47
C CYS A 216 -7.25 -5.92 -2.59
N GLU A 217 -7.20 -4.91 -1.72
CA GLU A 217 -6.06 -3.98 -1.59
C GLU A 217 -5.62 -3.36 -2.92
N ILE A 218 -6.59 -2.88 -3.71
CA ILE A 218 -6.35 -2.38 -5.06
C ILE A 218 -5.63 -1.04 -5.00
N GLY A 219 -4.33 -1.05 -5.36
CA GLY A 219 -3.51 0.15 -5.51
C GLY A 219 -3.79 0.82 -6.87
N MET A 220 -4.30 2.05 -6.86
CA MET A 220 -4.68 2.76 -8.09
C MET A 220 -3.68 3.88 -8.42
N PHE A 221 -3.43 4.07 -9.70
CA PHE A 221 -2.64 5.17 -10.23
C PHE A 221 -3.16 5.58 -11.62
N ARG A 222 -2.69 6.72 -12.15
CA ARG A 222 -3.09 7.18 -13.48
C ARG A 222 -2.05 6.84 -14.53
N SER A 223 -2.53 6.63 -15.77
CA SER A 223 -1.68 6.58 -16.98
C SER A 223 -0.85 7.86 -17.14
N PRO A 224 0.27 7.84 -17.89
CA PRO A 224 1.11 9.03 -18.08
C PRO A 224 0.38 10.24 -18.66
N ASP A 225 -0.61 10.02 -19.51
CA ASP A 225 -1.47 11.09 -20.06
C ASP A 225 -2.61 11.51 -19.10
N GLY A 226 -2.72 10.83 -17.95
CA GLY A 226 -3.68 11.09 -16.88
C GLY A 226 -5.13 10.77 -17.21
N LYS A 227 -5.41 10.05 -18.32
CA LYS A 227 -6.79 9.76 -18.77
C LYS A 227 -7.36 8.46 -18.23
N ARG A 228 -6.49 7.49 -17.94
CA ARG A 228 -6.87 6.15 -17.43
C ARG A 228 -6.51 6.01 -15.95
N ILE A 229 -7.38 5.43 -15.18
CA ILE A 229 -7.09 4.94 -13.83
C ILE A 229 -6.78 3.45 -13.96
N VAL A 230 -5.63 3.01 -13.46
CA VAL A 230 -5.21 1.60 -13.42
C VAL A 230 -5.19 1.15 -11.97
N GLY A 231 -5.74 -0.02 -11.70
CA GLY A 231 -5.74 -0.67 -10.38
C GLY A 231 -4.97 -1.99 -10.42
N LEU A 232 -4.07 -2.17 -9.46
CA LEU A 232 -3.31 -3.40 -9.25
C LEU A 232 -3.79 -4.06 -7.96
N ALA A 233 -4.39 -5.24 -8.06
CA ALA A 233 -5.05 -5.94 -6.98
C ALA A 233 -4.21 -7.13 -6.48
N ARG A 234 -4.20 -7.32 -5.17
CA ARG A 234 -3.80 -8.55 -4.52
C ARG A 234 -4.80 -9.66 -4.82
N SER A 235 -4.30 -10.89 -5.04
CA SER A 235 -5.10 -12.13 -5.09
C SER A 235 -4.92 -12.90 -3.78
N GLN A 236 -5.80 -12.66 -2.81
CA GLN A 236 -5.73 -13.27 -1.48
C GLN A 236 -5.92 -14.80 -1.51
N SER A 237 -6.53 -15.34 -2.54
CA SER A 237 -6.69 -16.78 -2.71
C SER A 237 -5.36 -17.52 -2.84
N HIS A 238 -4.27 -16.82 -3.21
CA HIS A 238 -2.95 -17.37 -3.53
C HIS A 238 -2.99 -18.51 -4.57
N GLN A 239 -4.06 -18.55 -5.38
CA GLN A 239 -4.23 -19.49 -6.48
C GLN A 239 -4.09 -18.81 -7.85
N HIS A 240 -3.93 -17.49 -7.85
CA HIS A 240 -3.84 -16.64 -9.01
C HIS A 240 -2.74 -15.58 -8.81
N LEU A 241 -2.15 -15.14 -9.91
CA LEU A 241 -1.27 -13.97 -9.90
C LEU A 241 -2.06 -12.71 -9.52
N SER A 242 -1.35 -11.67 -9.13
CA SER A 242 -1.93 -10.33 -8.93
C SER A 242 -2.69 -9.89 -10.17
N THR A 243 -3.70 -9.06 -9.99
CA THR A 243 -4.68 -8.76 -11.02
C THR A 243 -4.67 -7.28 -11.36
N MET A 244 -4.84 -6.94 -12.63
CA MET A 244 -5.00 -5.57 -13.12
C MET A 244 -6.42 -5.32 -13.60
N ILE A 245 -6.93 -4.13 -13.26
CA ILE A 245 -8.14 -3.52 -13.82
C ILE A 245 -7.83 -2.10 -14.28
N TYR A 246 -8.63 -1.52 -15.15
CA TYR A 246 -8.53 -0.10 -15.51
C TYR A 246 -9.90 0.51 -15.85
N SER A 247 -9.97 1.83 -15.75
CA SER A 247 -11.13 2.64 -16.10
C SER A 247 -10.70 3.82 -17.00
N ASP A 248 -11.46 4.07 -18.07
CA ASP A 248 -11.27 5.19 -18.99
C ASP A 248 -12.31 6.30 -18.77
N ASP A 249 -13.15 6.18 -17.73
CA ASP A 249 -14.30 7.05 -17.46
C ASP A 249 -14.38 7.47 -15.98
N GLU A 250 -13.21 7.71 -15.38
CA GLU A 250 -13.07 8.20 -13.99
C GLU A 250 -13.70 7.25 -12.95
N GLY A 251 -13.61 5.93 -13.19
CA GLY A 251 -14.06 4.90 -12.24
C GLY A 251 -15.56 4.58 -12.33
N GLU A 252 -16.26 5.05 -13.35
CA GLU A 252 -17.68 4.68 -13.55
C GLU A 252 -17.78 3.22 -14.02
N THR A 253 -16.98 2.82 -15.01
CA THR A 253 -16.88 1.43 -15.47
C THR A 253 -15.44 0.91 -15.38
N TRP A 254 -15.31 -0.40 -15.26
CA TRP A 254 -14.01 -1.05 -15.11
C TRP A 254 -13.82 -2.19 -16.11
N SER A 255 -12.60 -2.34 -16.59
CA SER A 255 -12.22 -3.44 -17.47
C SER A 255 -12.40 -4.80 -16.78
N LYS A 256 -12.53 -5.84 -17.58
CA LYS A 256 -12.42 -7.21 -17.07
C LYS A 256 -11.05 -7.39 -16.38
N PRO A 257 -11.02 -7.96 -15.15
CA PRO A 257 -9.77 -8.24 -14.46
C PRO A 257 -8.89 -9.22 -15.23
N VAL A 258 -7.60 -8.90 -15.39
CA VAL A 258 -6.59 -9.74 -16.04
C VAL A 258 -5.42 -10.00 -15.09
N GLU A 259 -4.79 -11.15 -15.18
CA GLU A 259 -3.60 -11.46 -14.40
C GLU A 259 -2.41 -10.59 -14.86
N LEU A 260 -1.63 -10.11 -13.91
CA LEU A 260 -0.34 -9.47 -14.16
C LEU A 260 0.72 -10.52 -14.52
N CYS A 261 1.88 -10.04 -14.99
CA CYS A 261 3.04 -10.91 -15.15
C CYS A 261 3.55 -11.44 -13.79
N GLY A 262 4.28 -12.56 -13.83
CA GLY A 262 4.83 -13.16 -12.61
C GLY A 262 5.81 -12.26 -11.86
N ALA A 263 6.47 -11.34 -12.55
CA ALA A 263 7.38 -10.37 -11.95
C ALA A 263 6.69 -9.37 -11.00
N LEU A 264 5.37 -9.24 -11.10
CA LEU A 264 4.51 -8.42 -10.23
C LEU A 264 3.64 -9.26 -9.29
N ALA A 265 3.94 -10.56 -9.14
CA ALA A 265 3.23 -11.40 -8.18
C ALA A 265 3.47 -10.94 -6.75
N GLY A 266 2.43 -10.42 -6.11
CA GLY A 266 2.57 -9.85 -4.79
C GLY A 266 1.30 -9.19 -4.25
N GLU A 267 1.52 -8.36 -3.22
CA GLU A 267 0.44 -7.78 -2.45
C GLU A 267 0.72 -6.31 -2.15
N ARG A 268 -0.35 -5.51 -2.01
CA ARG A 268 -0.26 -4.09 -1.67
C ARG A 268 0.62 -3.30 -2.64
N HIS A 269 0.30 -3.37 -3.93
CA HIS A 269 1.03 -2.66 -4.97
C HIS A 269 0.88 -1.13 -4.83
N LYS A 270 2.00 -0.42 -4.91
CA LYS A 270 2.05 1.04 -5.05
C LYS A 270 2.89 1.41 -6.26
N ALA A 271 2.29 2.11 -7.20
CA ALA A 271 2.91 2.53 -8.44
C ALA A 271 3.30 4.02 -8.38
N MET A 272 4.51 4.33 -8.84
CA MET A 272 5.03 5.68 -8.98
C MET A 272 5.82 5.82 -10.29
N TYR A 273 5.71 6.97 -10.93
CA TYR A 273 6.61 7.34 -12.01
C TYR A 273 7.84 8.06 -11.45
N ASP A 274 9.00 7.74 -11.99
CA ASP A 274 10.18 8.60 -11.80
C ASP A 274 9.91 9.92 -12.53
N PRO A 275 9.86 11.05 -11.83
CA PRO A 275 9.51 12.34 -12.42
C PRO A 275 10.59 12.84 -13.40
N THR A 276 11.78 12.24 -13.41
CA THR A 276 12.89 12.64 -14.28
C THR A 276 12.97 11.83 -15.57
N THR A 277 12.50 10.57 -15.55
CA THR A 277 12.58 9.65 -16.70
C THR A 277 11.22 9.24 -17.25
N GLY A 278 10.15 9.35 -16.45
CA GLY A 278 8.82 8.83 -16.79
C GLY A 278 8.69 7.30 -16.66
N LYS A 279 9.76 6.60 -16.26
CA LYS A 279 9.72 5.15 -16.03
C LYS A 279 8.78 4.83 -14.86
N LEU A 280 8.03 3.75 -14.97
CA LEU A 280 7.11 3.26 -13.95
C LEU A 280 7.81 2.30 -13.00
N TYR A 281 7.59 2.50 -11.72
CA TYR A 281 8.05 1.62 -10.65
C TYR A 281 6.88 1.20 -9.78
N VAL A 282 6.84 -0.08 -9.42
CA VAL A 282 5.80 -0.63 -8.55
C VAL A 282 6.45 -1.34 -7.38
N THR A 283 6.22 -0.85 -6.16
CA THR A 283 6.63 -1.57 -4.95
C THR A 283 5.49 -2.44 -4.44
N PHE A 284 5.84 -3.58 -3.87
CA PHE A 284 4.88 -4.57 -3.38
C PHE A 284 5.56 -5.53 -2.39
N ARG A 285 4.77 -6.20 -1.55
CA ARG A 285 5.21 -7.41 -0.87
C ARG A 285 5.32 -8.51 -1.90
N GLU A 286 6.52 -9.01 -2.14
CA GLU A 286 6.73 -10.07 -3.11
C GLU A 286 6.20 -11.38 -2.56
N MET A 287 5.38 -12.04 -3.36
CA MET A 287 4.91 -13.40 -3.12
C MET A 287 5.49 -14.31 -4.19
N ARG A 288 6.25 -15.32 -3.77
CA ARG A 288 6.73 -16.34 -4.68
C ARG A 288 5.79 -17.52 -4.65
N TYR A 289 5.38 -17.92 -5.83
CA TYR A 289 4.53 -19.07 -6.03
C TYR A 289 5.35 -20.19 -6.65
N ASP A 290 5.06 -21.45 -6.27
CA ASP A 290 5.71 -22.65 -6.83
C ASP A 290 7.24 -22.62 -6.73
N LEU A 291 7.75 -22.41 -5.51
CA LEU A 291 9.19 -22.28 -5.24
C LEU A 291 9.96 -23.57 -5.41
N ASP A 292 9.34 -24.70 -5.10
CA ASP A 292 9.95 -26.02 -5.24
C ASP A 292 9.81 -26.56 -6.67
N GLY A 293 9.04 -25.88 -7.54
CA GLY A 293 8.85 -26.25 -8.94
C GLY A 293 7.97 -27.50 -9.13
N ASP A 294 7.20 -27.87 -8.11
CA ASP A 294 6.30 -29.04 -8.18
C ASP A 294 5.01 -28.74 -8.97
N GLY A 295 4.78 -27.49 -9.30
CA GLY A 295 3.64 -26.98 -10.03
C GLY A 295 2.37 -26.83 -9.21
N VAL A 296 2.49 -26.79 -7.88
CA VAL A 296 1.41 -26.51 -6.93
C VAL A 296 1.64 -25.14 -6.30
N ILE A 297 0.71 -24.21 -6.44
CA ILE A 297 0.77 -22.92 -5.77
C ILE A 297 0.32 -23.08 -4.32
N GLY A 298 1.03 -22.47 -3.37
CA GLY A 298 0.66 -22.47 -1.96
C GLY A 298 0.94 -23.80 -1.26
N GLY A 299 1.90 -24.55 -1.75
CA GLY A 299 2.49 -25.69 -1.06
C GLY A 299 3.23 -25.26 0.22
N PRO A 300 3.66 -26.20 1.07
CA PRO A 300 4.38 -25.88 2.31
C PRO A 300 5.69 -25.13 2.05
N ASP A 301 6.31 -25.34 0.89
CA ASP A 301 7.62 -24.83 0.53
C ASP A 301 7.58 -23.64 -0.44
N ASP A 302 6.37 -23.25 -0.90
CA ASP A 302 6.15 -22.14 -1.83
C ASP A 302 6.10 -20.78 -1.15
N TRP A 303 5.84 -20.77 0.13
CA TRP A 303 5.63 -19.55 0.87
C TRP A 303 6.95 -18.91 1.25
N THR A 304 7.41 -17.92 0.50
CA THR A 304 8.39 -16.98 1.03
C THR A 304 7.68 -15.85 1.73
N CYS A 305 8.23 -15.48 2.86
CA CYS A 305 7.88 -14.26 3.55
C CYS A 305 8.06 -13.09 2.63
N GLY A 306 7.17 -12.16 2.75
CA GLY A 306 7.10 -10.98 1.94
C GLY A 306 8.34 -10.10 1.97
N ASP A 307 9.31 -10.40 1.13
CA ASP A 307 10.35 -9.45 0.79
C ASP A 307 9.70 -8.15 0.30
N CYS A 308 10.25 -7.01 0.67
CA CYS A 308 9.87 -5.76 0.04
C CYS A 308 10.52 -5.69 -1.34
N GLY A 309 9.69 -5.78 -2.37
CA GLY A 309 10.10 -5.81 -3.78
C GLY A 309 9.79 -4.51 -4.52
N LEU A 310 10.50 -4.31 -5.63
CA LEU A 310 10.24 -3.25 -6.60
C LEU A 310 10.36 -3.81 -8.01
N TRP A 311 9.33 -3.61 -8.81
CA TRP A 311 9.34 -3.84 -10.25
C TRP A 311 9.66 -2.52 -10.98
N ALA A 312 10.42 -2.59 -12.08
CA ALA A 312 10.76 -1.47 -12.94
C ALA A 312 10.43 -1.77 -14.40
N GLY A 313 9.77 -0.84 -15.05
CA GLY A 313 9.40 -0.96 -16.47
C GLY A 313 8.71 0.30 -16.98
N THR A 314 8.06 0.18 -18.12
CA THR A 314 7.22 1.26 -18.67
C THR A 314 5.74 0.99 -18.41
N TYR A 315 4.93 2.04 -18.52
CA TYR A 315 3.47 1.91 -18.47
C TYR A 315 2.96 0.94 -19.54
N GLU A 316 3.50 1.02 -20.75
CA GLU A 316 3.12 0.17 -21.87
C GLU A 316 3.44 -1.31 -21.60
N GLN A 317 4.60 -1.60 -21.02
CA GLN A 317 4.98 -2.97 -20.64
C GLN A 317 4.00 -3.54 -19.63
N LEU A 318 3.65 -2.74 -18.59
CA LEU A 318 2.64 -3.16 -17.62
C LEU A 318 1.29 -3.46 -18.29
N MET A 319 0.79 -2.56 -19.13
CA MET A 319 -0.51 -2.72 -19.79
C MET A 319 -0.56 -3.88 -20.77
N ASN A 320 0.59 -4.25 -21.36
CA ASN A 320 0.72 -5.40 -22.25
C ASN A 320 0.94 -6.73 -21.49
N GLY A 321 1.07 -6.71 -20.16
CA GLY A 321 1.38 -7.89 -19.35
C GLY A 321 2.81 -8.41 -19.54
N GLU A 322 3.73 -7.54 -19.96
CA GLU A 322 5.15 -7.86 -20.11
C GLU A 322 5.86 -7.88 -18.74
N ASP A 323 6.95 -8.62 -18.63
CA ASP A 323 7.69 -8.77 -17.38
C ASP A 323 8.37 -7.48 -16.89
N GLY A 324 8.56 -6.49 -17.76
CA GLY A 324 9.28 -5.25 -17.45
C GLY A 324 10.77 -5.31 -17.75
N GLU A 325 11.57 -4.47 -17.09
CA GLU A 325 13.00 -4.35 -17.36
C GLU A 325 13.86 -5.07 -16.30
N TYR A 326 13.54 -4.89 -15.03
CA TYR A 326 14.22 -5.54 -13.92
C TYR A 326 13.36 -5.53 -12.63
N SER A 327 13.79 -6.29 -11.64
CA SER A 327 13.24 -6.24 -10.28
C SER A 327 14.34 -6.04 -9.26
N LEU A 328 13.98 -5.38 -8.13
CA LEU A 328 14.83 -5.18 -6.97
C LEU A 328 14.20 -5.86 -5.75
N THR A 329 14.99 -6.59 -4.99
CA THR A 329 14.68 -6.84 -3.58
C THR A 329 15.21 -5.64 -2.79
N LEU A 330 14.32 -4.82 -2.26
CA LEU A 330 14.66 -3.64 -1.46
C LEU A 330 15.13 -4.04 -0.06
N SER A 331 14.38 -4.95 0.57
CA SER A 331 14.73 -5.54 1.85
C SER A 331 14.25 -6.97 1.88
N LYS A 332 15.14 -7.87 2.31
CA LYS A 332 14.84 -9.29 2.43
C LYS A 332 14.27 -9.57 3.82
N ASP A 333 13.14 -10.27 3.89
CA ASP A 333 12.63 -10.82 5.12
C ASP A 333 13.36 -12.11 5.49
N TRP A 334 13.95 -12.17 6.67
CA TRP A 334 14.77 -13.30 7.12
C TRP A 334 13.98 -14.38 7.86
N THR A 335 12.68 -14.18 8.11
CA THR A 335 11.89 -15.23 8.75
C THR A 335 11.58 -16.37 7.78
N GLN A 336 11.37 -16.07 6.51
CA GLN A 336 11.15 -17.05 5.43
C GLN A 336 10.22 -18.20 5.84
N SER A 337 9.23 -17.91 6.65
CA SER A 337 8.31 -18.90 7.17
C SER A 337 6.94 -18.71 6.55
N ARG A 338 6.29 -19.79 6.22
CA ARG A 338 4.90 -19.82 5.74
C ARG A 338 3.94 -18.97 6.57
N TYR A 339 4.24 -18.77 7.84
CA TYR A 339 3.39 -18.06 8.80
C TYR A 339 3.85 -16.63 9.08
N SER A 340 4.97 -16.20 8.57
CA SER A 340 5.56 -14.89 8.81
C SER A 340 5.44 -13.92 7.63
N GLY A 341 4.62 -14.25 6.64
CA GLY A 341 4.44 -13.46 5.42
C GLY A 341 3.73 -12.11 5.59
N ASP A 342 3.58 -11.64 6.82
CA ASP A 342 2.98 -10.35 7.08
C ASP A 342 4.04 -9.27 7.25
N THR A 343 4.74 -8.99 6.17
CA THR A 343 5.83 -8.02 6.07
C THR A 343 5.85 -7.42 4.66
N GLY A 344 6.69 -6.46 4.38
CA GLY A 344 6.99 -6.01 3.02
C GLY A 344 6.05 -4.96 2.41
N TYR A 345 4.95 -4.57 3.05
CA TYR A 345 4.18 -3.42 2.58
C TYR A 345 5.00 -2.15 2.73
N ALA A 346 4.89 -1.23 1.79
CA ALA A 346 5.69 -0.03 1.80
C ALA A 346 4.88 1.25 1.60
N GLY A 347 5.23 2.27 2.38
CA GLY A 347 5.04 3.66 1.99
C GLY A 347 6.05 4.01 0.92
N PHE A 348 5.65 4.74 -0.14
CA PHE A 348 6.49 5.05 -1.29
C PHE A 348 6.28 6.47 -1.77
N VAL A 349 7.35 7.23 -1.92
CA VAL A 349 7.36 8.54 -2.56
C VAL A 349 8.52 8.66 -3.56
N ALA A 350 8.26 9.35 -4.68
CA ALA A 350 9.27 9.74 -5.65
C ALA A 350 9.47 11.26 -5.54
N LEU A 351 10.66 11.70 -5.13
CA LEU A 351 10.99 13.11 -5.01
C LEU A 351 11.23 13.72 -6.39
N ALA A 352 11.04 15.03 -6.52
CA ALA A 352 11.15 15.75 -7.80
C ALA A 352 12.52 15.59 -8.51
N ASP A 353 13.57 15.25 -7.77
CA ASP A 353 14.91 15.01 -8.32
C ASP A 353 15.16 13.54 -8.73
N GLY A 354 14.12 12.69 -8.73
CA GLY A 354 14.18 11.27 -9.04
C GLY A 354 14.65 10.39 -7.88
N THR A 355 14.83 10.94 -6.68
CA THR A 355 15.13 10.12 -5.49
C THR A 355 13.87 9.41 -5.02
N PHE A 356 13.96 8.11 -4.84
CA PHE A 356 12.90 7.29 -4.24
C PHE A 356 13.17 7.14 -2.75
N VAL A 357 12.12 7.33 -1.96
CA VAL A 357 12.11 7.04 -0.52
C VAL A 357 10.97 6.07 -0.25
N MET A 358 11.31 4.91 0.27
CA MET A 358 10.37 3.85 0.61
C MET A 358 10.60 3.42 2.05
N ALA A 359 9.54 3.20 2.80
CA ALA A 359 9.64 2.64 4.15
C ALA A 359 8.78 1.38 4.22
N SER A 360 9.36 0.30 4.72
CA SER A 360 8.68 -0.99 4.85
C SER A 360 8.93 -1.60 6.21
N TYR A 361 8.11 -2.58 6.58
CA TYR A 361 8.20 -3.32 7.83
C TYR A 361 8.56 -4.78 7.56
N GLY A 362 9.32 -5.37 8.47
CA GLY A 362 9.75 -6.76 8.34
C GLY A 362 10.84 -7.15 9.33
N HIS A 363 11.33 -8.36 9.15
CA HIS A 363 12.42 -8.98 9.90
C HIS A 363 13.71 -8.83 9.07
N TRP A 364 14.26 -7.62 9.06
CA TRP A 364 15.31 -7.22 8.12
C TRP A 364 16.73 -7.59 8.52
N ASP A 365 16.94 -8.13 9.73
CA ASP A 365 18.25 -8.53 10.25
C ASP A 365 18.28 -10.03 10.55
N GLU A 366 19.14 -10.77 9.85
CA GLU A 366 19.24 -12.22 9.97
C GLU A 366 19.62 -12.68 11.39
N ALA A 367 20.62 -12.05 11.98
CA ALA A 367 21.12 -12.43 13.30
C ALA A 367 20.09 -12.10 14.39
N PHE A 368 19.43 -10.95 14.26
CA PHE A 368 18.40 -10.50 15.16
C PHE A 368 17.15 -11.41 15.08
N SER A 369 16.70 -11.72 13.89
CA SER A 369 15.57 -12.62 13.67
C SER A 369 15.86 -14.03 14.19
N LYS A 370 17.05 -14.58 13.98
CA LYS A 370 17.47 -15.89 14.50
C LYS A 370 17.51 -15.93 16.02
N ALA A 371 17.91 -14.84 16.69
CA ALA A 371 17.99 -14.76 18.14
C ALA A 371 16.62 -14.84 18.83
N TRP A 372 15.54 -14.50 18.10
CA TRP A 372 14.17 -14.43 18.63
C TRP A 372 13.29 -15.62 18.26
N GLY A 373 13.77 -16.53 17.41
CA GLY A 373 13.03 -17.71 16.98
C GLY A 373 12.01 -17.40 15.89
N PHE A 374 12.23 -17.99 14.75
CA PHE A 374 11.34 -17.90 13.61
C PHE A 374 9.99 -18.58 13.88
N GLY A 375 8.89 -17.98 13.47
CA GLY A 375 7.63 -18.69 13.30
C GLY A 375 6.43 -18.21 14.09
N ASN A 376 6.52 -17.10 14.80
CA ASN A 376 5.35 -16.46 15.40
C ASN A 376 5.20 -15.02 14.94
N VAL A 377 4.34 -14.79 13.98
CA VAL A 377 4.07 -13.48 13.36
C VAL A 377 3.72 -12.38 14.36
N THR A 378 3.13 -12.76 15.51
CA THR A 378 2.66 -11.79 16.50
C THR A 378 3.69 -11.43 17.57
N THR A 379 4.78 -12.15 17.66
CA THR A 379 5.82 -11.97 18.68
C THR A 379 7.19 -11.68 18.13
N ASP A 380 7.40 -11.84 16.83
CA ASP A 380 8.66 -11.58 16.18
C ASP A 380 8.92 -10.07 16.07
N LEU A 381 10.18 -9.69 16.20
CA LEU A 381 10.61 -8.29 16.12
C LEU A 381 10.53 -7.77 14.69
N CYS A 382 9.40 -7.19 14.36
CA CYS A 382 9.16 -6.53 13.09
C CYS A 382 9.39 -5.03 13.24
N TYR A 383 10.19 -4.42 12.35
CA TYR A 383 10.58 -3.02 12.47
C TYR A 383 10.62 -2.30 11.13
N ILE A 384 10.72 -0.97 11.17
CA ILE A 384 10.62 -0.09 10.02
C ILE A 384 12.00 0.21 9.45
N ARG A 385 12.21 -0.14 8.17
CA ARG A 385 13.41 0.16 7.40
C ARG A 385 13.08 1.00 6.17
N GLN A 386 13.92 1.99 5.92
CA GLN A 386 13.90 2.81 4.72
C GLN A 386 14.85 2.26 3.67
N ALA A 387 14.41 2.33 2.40
CA ALA A 387 15.27 2.30 1.22
C ALA A 387 15.24 3.69 0.56
N LYS A 388 16.43 4.27 0.30
CA LYS A 388 16.55 5.58 -0.34
C LYS A 388 17.61 5.55 -1.42
N PHE A 389 17.21 5.76 -2.68
CA PHE A 389 18.12 5.73 -3.84
C PHE A 389 17.54 6.45 -5.05
N LYS A 390 18.38 6.70 -6.05
CA LYS A 390 17.94 7.14 -7.37
C LYS A 390 18.06 5.97 -8.35
N PRO A 391 16.95 5.52 -8.95
CA PRO A 391 17.01 4.43 -9.94
C PRO A 391 18.02 4.68 -11.06
N SER A 392 18.06 5.88 -11.62
CA SER A 392 18.99 6.25 -12.70
C SER A 392 20.47 6.21 -12.32
N GLU A 393 20.81 6.27 -11.03
CA GLU A 393 22.18 6.08 -10.54
C GLU A 393 22.46 4.61 -10.27
N LEU A 394 21.48 3.91 -9.65
CA LEU A 394 21.57 2.49 -9.34
C LEU A 394 21.73 1.63 -10.61
N GLU A 395 20.99 1.95 -11.68
CA GLU A 395 21.05 1.25 -12.97
C GLU A 395 22.44 1.28 -13.63
N LYS A 396 23.31 2.18 -13.24
CA LYS A 396 24.71 2.21 -13.69
C LYS A 396 25.61 1.20 -12.97
N GLU A 397 25.11 0.63 -11.85
CA GLU A 397 25.81 -0.38 -11.08
C GLU A 397 25.44 -1.82 -11.52
N PHE A 398 24.44 -1.99 -12.41
CA PHE A 398 23.95 -3.28 -12.94
C PHE A 398 24.85 -3.91 -14.02
#